data_0d33086d4aa91e8f907422d7f56d21e4
#
_entry.id   0d33086d4aa91e8f907422d7f56d21e4
#
_cell.length_a   1.000
_cell.length_b   1.000
_cell.length_c   1.000
_cell.angle_alpha   90.00
_cell.angle_beta   90.00
_cell.angle_gamma   90.00
#
_symmetry.space_group_name_H-M   'P 1'
#
loop_
_entity.id
_entity.type
_entity.pdbx_description
1 polymer ?
#
loop_
_entity_poly.entity_id
_entity_poly.type
_entity_poly.pdbx_seq_one_letter_code
_entity_poly.pdbx_strand_id
1 'polypeptide(L)'
;LDPETIHQLGLSEVARIKTELQKLQKEVKFKGTLTQFFDYVRTDPKFQPKSREGLTQTYYDIGKAVDAKIGALFAKLPKSPLEIRPYDPSTEKFEAGGSYQQGSPDGSRPGIFYFNAYDLPSRLTPGNVTLYLHEGAPGHHFQVSLAQENEALPAFMRYGGTNAYIEGWALYAETLGYEMGFYKDPWNRYGTLQDEQLRAMRLVVDTGIHAKGWSRDQAIDYMLENSGMTRTEVLAEVDRYIAIPGQALAYKIGALKIQELRKRAADKLGARFDIKAFHEEVLNTGGLPLTVLDAKIDRWIAAQVAR
;
A
#
# COMPACT_ATOMS: atom_id res chain seq x y z
N LEU A 1 11.24 11.93 12.99
CA LEU A 1 10.02 12.28 13.72
C LEU A 1 10.08 11.63 15.10
N ASP A 2 9.61 12.35 16.12
CA ASP A 2 9.45 11.80 17.46
C ASP A 2 8.13 11.00 17.58
N PRO A 3 8.01 10.11 18.57
CA PRO A 3 6.83 9.26 18.72
C PRO A 3 5.52 10.03 18.91
N GLU A 4 5.53 11.18 19.59
CA GLU A 4 4.33 11.99 19.80
C GLU A 4 3.83 12.56 18.48
N THR A 5 4.72 13.13 17.68
CA THR A 5 4.37 13.63 16.33
C THR A 5 3.77 12.53 15.47
N ILE A 6 4.35 11.31 15.49
CA ILE A 6 3.83 10.17 14.72
C ILE A 6 2.45 9.76 15.24
N HIS A 7 2.25 9.71 16.55
CA HIS A 7 0.97 9.34 17.16
C HIS A 7 -0.14 10.32 16.75
N GLN A 8 0.11 11.63 16.86
CA GLN A 8 -0.86 12.67 16.47
C GLN A 8 -1.16 12.65 14.97
N LEU A 9 -0.14 12.39 14.14
CA LEU A 9 -0.32 12.19 12.71
C LEU A 9 -1.24 10.98 12.45
N GLY A 10 -1.02 9.87 13.15
CA GLY A 10 -1.88 8.68 13.06
C GLY A 10 -3.32 8.98 13.43
N LEU A 11 -3.58 9.67 14.54
CA LEU A 11 -4.92 10.05 14.97
C LEU A 11 -5.63 10.93 13.92
N SER A 12 -4.93 11.89 13.34
CA SER A 12 -5.48 12.77 12.31
C SER A 12 -5.82 12.02 11.04
N GLU A 13 -4.97 11.10 10.59
CA GLU A 13 -5.21 10.26 9.42
C GLU A 13 -6.37 9.27 9.62
N VAL A 14 -6.45 8.63 10.78
CA VAL A 14 -7.60 7.77 11.15
C VAL A 14 -8.91 8.56 11.07
N ALA A 15 -8.96 9.78 11.61
CA ALA A 15 -10.15 10.62 11.58
C ALA A 15 -10.50 11.07 10.14
N ARG A 16 -9.50 11.42 9.32
CA ARG A 16 -9.68 11.77 7.91
C ARG A 16 -10.29 10.62 7.12
N ILE A 17 -9.69 9.43 7.22
CA ILE A 17 -10.15 8.24 6.48
C ILE A 17 -11.53 7.81 6.93
N LYS A 18 -11.81 7.85 8.23
CA LYS A 18 -13.16 7.58 8.78
C LYS A 18 -14.21 8.52 8.16
N THR A 19 -13.85 9.78 7.95
CA THR A 19 -14.71 10.75 7.26
C THR A 19 -14.98 10.36 5.81
N GLU A 20 -13.96 9.90 5.08
CA GLU A 20 -14.11 9.42 3.69
C GLU A 20 -14.97 8.14 3.62
N LEU A 21 -14.80 7.22 4.56
CA LEU A 21 -15.65 6.02 4.67
C LEU A 21 -17.12 6.38 4.95
N GLN A 22 -17.38 7.40 5.77
CA GLN A 22 -18.74 7.91 6.02
C GLN A 22 -19.36 8.56 4.77
N LYS A 23 -18.55 9.28 3.97
CA LYS A 23 -19.00 9.83 2.67
C LYS A 23 -19.36 8.71 1.71
N LEU A 24 -18.51 7.68 1.63
CA LEU A 24 -18.73 6.52 0.80
C LEU A 24 -20.00 5.75 1.21
N GLN A 25 -20.20 5.54 2.52
CA GLN A 25 -21.41 4.93 3.07
C GLN A 25 -22.68 5.66 2.59
N LYS A 26 -22.67 6.99 2.61
CA LYS A 26 -23.79 7.82 2.11
C LYS A 26 -23.98 7.69 0.60
N GLU A 27 -22.88 7.69 -0.15
CA GLU A 27 -22.88 7.54 -1.61
C GLU A 27 -23.54 6.23 -2.06
N VAL A 28 -23.20 5.11 -1.41
CA VAL A 28 -23.80 3.80 -1.67
C VAL A 28 -25.18 3.64 -1.01
N LYS A 29 -25.69 4.69 -0.37
CA LYS A 29 -27.02 4.74 0.27
C LYS A 29 -27.24 3.69 1.37
N PHE A 30 -26.16 3.28 2.02
CA PHE A 30 -26.28 2.36 3.15
C PHE A 30 -26.87 3.07 4.37
N LYS A 31 -27.92 2.50 4.94
CA LYS A 31 -28.59 3.03 6.15
C LYS A 31 -28.08 2.27 7.38
N GLY A 32 -27.52 2.97 8.33
CA GLY A 32 -27.00 2.39 9.57
C GLY A 32 -25.76 3.12 10.07
N THR A 33 -25.11 2.58 11.09
CA THR A 33 -23.84 3.07 11.60
C THR A 33 -22.69 2.66 10.70
N LEU A 34 -21.52 3.28 10.86
CA LEU A 34 -20.32 2.89 10.11
C LEU A 34 -19.90 1.45 10.44
N THR A 35 -20.03 1.02 11.70
CA THR A 35 -19.79 -0.37 12.11
C THR A 35 -20.72 -1.35 11.37
N GLN A 36 -22.01 -1.04 11.28
CA GLN A 36 -22.95 -1.86 10.51
C GLN A 36 -22.62 -1.88 9.02
N PHE A 37 -22.04 -0.81 8.49
CA PHE A 37 -21.56 -0.79 7.11
C PHE A 37 -20.36 -1.70 6.90
N PHE A 38 -19.42 -1.73 7.84
CA PHE A 38 -18.31 -2.68 7.83
C PHE A 38 -18.80 -4.13 7.90
N ASP A 39 -19.73 -4.42 8.82
CA ASP A 39 -20.33 -5.76 8.95
C ASP A 39 -21.04 -6.19 7.66
N TYR A 40 -21.77 -5.28 7.04
CA TYR A 40 -22.43 -5.54 5.76
C TYR A 40 -21.43 -5.94 4.67
N VAL A 41 -20.35 -5.18 4.50
CA VAL A 41 -19.34 -5.52 3.47
C VAL A 41 -18.65 -6.85 3.80
N ARG A 42 -18.39 -7.10 5.08
CA ARG A 42 -17.72 -8.34 5.52
C ARG A 42 -18.60 -9.59 5.34
N THR A 43 -19.91 -9.48 5.47
CA THR A 43 -20.79 -10.64 5.53
C THR A 43 -21.64 -10.89 4.29
N ASP A 44 -21.83 -9.89 3.43
CA ASP A 44 -22.61 -10.05 2.21
C ASP A 44 -21.82 -10.86 1.17
N PRO A 45 -22.35 -12.03 0.72
CA PRO A 45 -21.65 -12.91 -0.22
C PRO A 45 -21.25 -12.27 -1.55
N LYS A 46 -21.87 -11.14 -1.92
CA LYS A 46 -21.51 -10.43 -3.16
C LYS A 46 -20.07 -9.87 -3.13
N PHE A 47 -19.50 -9.65 -1.94
CA PHE A 47 -18.14 -9.17 -1.76
C PHE A 47 -17.12 -10.30 -1.56
N GLN A 48 -17.56 -11.54 -1.64
CA GLN A 48 -16.71 -12.71 -1.46
C GLN A 48 -16.41 -13.36 -2.81
N PRO A 49 -15.18 -13.85 -3.06
CA PRO A 49 -14.88 -14.61 -4.25
C PRO A 49 -15.64 -15.93 -4.24
N LYS A 50 -16.12 -16.35 -5.41
CA LYS A 50 -16.93 -17.57 -5.54
C LYS A 50 -16.11 -18.85 -5.62
N SER A 51 -14.87 -18.75 -6.10
CA SER A 51 -13.92 -19.86 -6.19
C SER A 51 -12.49 -19.35 -6.22
N ARG A 52 -11.54 -20.24 -6.00
CA ARG A 52 -10.10 -19.99 -6.11
C ARG A 52 -9.71 -19.53 -7.52
N GLU A 53 -10.25 -20.21 -8.52
CA GLU A 53 -10.03 -19.89 -9.93
C GLU A 53 -10.60 -18.54 -10.29
N GLY A 54 -11.80 -18.21 -9.78
CA GLY A 54 -12.44 -16.91 -9.98
C GLY A 54 -11.63 -15.77 -9.34
N LEU A 55 -11.09 -15.98 -8.14
CA LEU A 55 -10.20 -15.01 -7.49
C LEU A 55 -8.90 -14.83 -8.28
N THR A 56 -8.31 -15.92 -8.74
CA THR A 56 -7.11 -15.92 -9.60
C THR A 56 -7.38 -15.10 -10.88
N GLN A 57 -8.49 -15.38 -11.57
CA GLN A 57 -8.87 -14.66 -12.78
C GLN A 57 -9.08 -13.16 -12.51
N THR A 58 -9.68 -12.82 -11.36
CA THR A 58 -9.85 -11.41 -10.96
C THR A 58 -8.51 -10.67 -10.90
N TYR A 59 -7.48 -11.26 -10.32
CA TYR A 59 -6.15 -10.62 -10.27
C TYR A 59 -5.49 -10.52 -11.65
N TYR A 60 -5.65 -11.50 -12.53
CA TYR A 60 -5.19 -11.37 -13.93
C TYR A 60 -5.92 -10.25 -14.68
N ASP A 61 -7.22 -10.11 -14.48
CA ASP A 61 -8.01 -9.05 -15.11
C ASP A 61 -7.60 -7.66 -14.59
N ILE A 62 -7.33 -7.53 -13.27
CA ILE A 62 -6.78 -6.31 -12.68
C ILE A 62 -5.42 -6.00 -13.28
N GLY A 63 -4.52 -6.99 -13.37
CA GLY A 63 -3.19 -6.81 -13.97
C GLY A 63 -3.26 -6.29 -15.39
N LYS A 64 -4.07 -6.92 -16.24
CA LYS A 64 -4.30 -6.47 -17.61
C LYS A 64 -4.87 -5.04 -17.69
N ALA A 65 -5.76 -4.69 -16.77
CA ALA A 65 -6.31 -3.34 -16.71
C ALA A 65 -5.29 -2.30 -16.23
N VAL A 66 -4.36 -2.67 -15.34
CA VAL A 66 -3.24 -1.85 -14.92
C VAL A 66 -2.27 -1.65 -16.09
N ASP A 67 -1.86 -2.72 -16.79
CA ASP A 67 -0.94 -2.67 -17.93
C ASP A 67 -1.42 -1.71 -19.01
N ALA A 68 -2.71 -1.66 -19.27
CA ALA A 68 -3.31 -0.74 -20.24
C ALA A 68 -3.19 0.75 -19.84
N LYS A 69 -2.88 1.06 -18.57
CA LYS A 69 -2.90 2.43 -18.03
C LYS A 69 -1.54 2.88 -17.49
N ILE A 70 -0.68 1.93 -17.16
CA ILE A 70 0.59 2.19 -16.44
C ILE A 70 1.51 3.14 -17.21
N GLY A 71 1.53 3.09 -18.54
CA GLY A 71 2.32 3.96 -19.40
C GLY A 71 1.97 5.45 -19.33
N ALA A 72 0.82 5.80 -18.74
CA ALA A 72 0.47 7.20 -18.46
C ALA A 72 1.21 7.76 -17.23
N LEU A 73 1.65 6.89 -16.32
CA LEU A 73 2.27 7.24 -15.03
C LEU A 73 3.78 6.94 -14.97
N PHE A 74 4.28 6.04 -15.81
CA PHE A 74 5.67 5.59 -15.80
C PHE A 74 6.28 5.62 -17.20
N ALA A 75 7.50 6.19 -17.31
CA ALA A 75 8.27 6.17 -18.54
C ALA A 75 9.09 4.87 -18.67
N LYS A 76 9.54 4.32 -17.54
CA LYS A 76 10.33 3.10 -17.47
C LYS A 76 9.54 2.00 -16.78
N LEU A 77 9.49 0.84 -17.41
CA LEU A 77 8.85 -0.36 -16.88
C LEU A 77 9.91 -1.41 -16.53
N PRO A 78 9.68 -2.29 -15.54
CA PRO A 78 10.54 -3.43 -15.26
C PRO A 78 10.71 -4.33 -16.50
N LYS A 79 11.89 -4.91 -16.67
CA LYS A 79 12.16 -5.98 -17.65
C LYS A 79 11.68 -7.34 -17.10
N SER A 80 11.85 -7.53 -15.79
CA SER A 80 11.39 -8.74 -15.11
C SER A 80 9.87 -8.85 -15.25
N PRO A 81 9.35 -9.97 -15.78
CA PRO A 81 7.90 -10.17 -15.85
C PRO A 81 7.31 -10.37 -14.45
N LEU A 82 6.01 -10.09 -14.32
CA LEU A 82 5.25 -10.34 -13.10
C LEU A 82 4.34 -11.55 -13.31
N GLU A 83 4.46 -12.56 -12.45
CA GLU A 83 3.49 -13.65 -12.34
C GLU A 83 2.53 -13.41 -11.18
N ILE A 84 1.31 -13.91 -11.30
CA ILE A 84 0.26 -13.86 -10.28
C ILE A 84 -0.04 -15.29 -9.88
N ARG A 85 0.12 -15.61 -8.59
CA ARG A 85 -0.10 -16.97 -8.09
C ARG A 85 -0.83 -16.96 -6.74
N PRO A 86 -1.75 -17.89 -6.49
CA PRO A 86 -2.17 -18.20 -5.13
C PRO A 86 -0.99 -18.81 -4.36
N TYR A 87 -0.96 -18.62 -3.03
CA TYR A 87 -0.08 -19.40 -2.17
C TYR A 87 -0.34 -20.91 -2.31
N ASP A 88 0.65 -21.72 -1.97
CA ASP A 88 0.50 -23.17 -1.92
C ASP A 88 -0.58 -23.56 -0.89
N PRO A 89 -1.53 -24.43 -1.25
CA PRO A 89 -2.61 -24.85 -0.34
C PRO A 89 -2.14 -25.43 0.99
N SER A 90 -0.90 -25.96 1.06
CA SER A 90 -0.33 -26.50 2.29
C SER A 90 0.13 -25.42 3.28
N THR A 91 0.45 -24.21 2.80
CA THR A 91 0.99 -23.11 3.61
C THR A 91 0.06 -21.91 3.71
N GLU A 92 -0.88 -21.72 2.77
CA GLU A 92 -1.70 -20.51 2.63
C GLU A 92 -2.46 -20.10 3.91
N LYS A 93 -2.80 -21.06 4.76
CA LYS A 93 -3.46 -20.83 6.06
C LYS A 93 -2.61 -19.97 7.01
N PHE A 94 -1.29 -19.99 6.83
CA PHE A 94 -0.33 -19.27 7.69
C PHE A 94 0.24 -18.00 7.02
N GLU A 95 -0.14 -17.75 5.77
CA GLU A 95 0.36 -16.64 4.97
C GLU A 95 -0.50 -15.38 5.15
N ALA A 96 0.09 -14.21 4.88
CA ALA A 96 -0.61 -12.93 4.81
C ALA A 96 -1.66 -12.92 3.68
N GLY A 97 -2.40 -11.83 3.54
CA GLY A 97 -3.36 -11.63 2.43
C GLY A 97 -2.73 -11.64 1.06
N GLY A 98 -1.49 -11.16 0.95
CA GLY A 98 -0.64 -11.22 -0.23
C GLY A 98 0.80 -10.90 0.11
N SER A 99 1.72 -11.16 -0.83
CA SER A 99 3.12 -10.77 -0.75
C SER A 99 3.75 -10.72 -2.15
N TYR A 100 4.84 -9.99 -2.26
CA TYR A 100 5.67 -9.97 -3.46
C TYR A 100 6.97 -10.73 -3.24
N GLN A 101 7.29 -11.64 -4.17
CA GLN A 101 8.59 -12.30 -4.25
C GLN A 101 9.36 -11.75 -5.45
N GLN A 102 10.56 -11.26 -5.20
CA GLN A 102 11.40 -10.67 -6.25
C GLN A 102 11.86 -11.69 -7.30
N GLY A 103 11.91 -11.24 -8.54
CA GLY A 103 12.48 -11.96 -9.66
C GLY A 103 14.01 -11.86 -9.71
N SER A 104 14.58 -12.24 -10.86
CA SER A 104 16.01 -12.03 -11.15
C SER A 104 16.21 -10.74 -11.97
N PRO A 105 17.38 -10.06 -11.81
CA PRO A 105 17.67 -8.81 -12.54
C PRO A 105 17.73 -8.97 -14.05
N ASP A 106 18.07 -10.18 -14.54
CA ASP A 106 18.15 -10.53 -15.96
C ASP A 106 16.79 -10.95 -16.56
N GLY A 107 15.72 -10.97 -15.74
CA GLY A 107 14.39 -11.38 -16.17
C GLY A 107 14.21 -12.89 -16.39
N SER A 108 15.22 -13.72 -16.10
CA SER A 108 15.13 -15.19 -16.26
C SER A 108 14.18 -15.84 -15.25
N ARG A 109 13.97 -15.23 -14.10
CA ARG A 109 12.92 -15.55 -13.15
C ARG A 109 11.97 -14.38 -13.00
N PRO A 110 10.64 -14.60 -13.10
CA PRO A 110 9.65 -13.54 -12.86
C PRO A 110 9.64 -13.10 -11.40
N GLY A 111 9.21 -11.87 -11.16
CA GLY A 111 8.65 -11.50 -9.88
C GLY A 111 7.31 -12.18 -9.69
N ILE A 112 6.94 -12.51 -8.47
CA ILE A 112 5.67 -13.20 -8.20
C ILE A 112 4.86 -12.40 -7.18
N PHE A 113 3.66 -12.02 -7.57
CA PHE A 113 2.63 -11.59 -6.64
C PHE A 113 1.88 -12.83 -6.15
N TYR A 114 2.05 -13.16 -4.88
CA TYR A 114 1.29 -14.18 -4.19
C TYR A 114 0.05 -13.56 -3.53
N PHE A 115 -1.09 -14.24 -3.66
CA PHE A 115 -2.32 -13.90 -2.94
C PHE A 115 -2.85 -15.10 -2.17
N ASN A 116 -3.56 -14.82 -1.08
CA ASN A 116 -4.11 -15.85 -0.21
C ASN A 116 -5.52 -16.25 -0.68
N ALA A 117 -5.72 -17.54 -0.93
CA ALA A 117 -7.00 -18.13 -1.31
C ALA A 117 -7.56 -19.11 -0.26
N TYR A 118 -6.97 -19.13 0.95
CA TYR A 118 -7.49 -19.87 2.10
C TYR A 118 -8.74 -19.17 2.63
N ASP A 119 -9.77 -19.96 2.98
CA ASP A 119 -11.03 -19.46 3.54
C ASP A 119 -11.64 -18.31 2.69
N LEU A 120 -12.07 -18.65 1.48
CA LEU A 120 -12.60 -17.69 0.51
C LEU A 120 -13.68 -16.76 1.09
N PRO A 121 -14.60 -17.20 1.98
CA PRO A 121 -15.58 -16.30 2.60
C PRO A 121 -14.95 -15.14 3.39
N SER A 122 -13.73 -15.29 3.88
CA SER A 122 -12.99 -14.22 4.56
C SER A 122 -12.24 -13.27 3.63
N ARG A 123 -12.15 -13.60 2.33
CA ARG A 123 -11.44 -12.79 1.31
C ARG A 123 -12.41 -11.80 0.67
N LEU A 124 -12.22 -10.53 0.90
CA LEU A 124 -13.13 -9.50 0.40
C LEU A 124 -12.63 -8.93 -0.94
N THR A 125 -13.46 -9.04 -1.97
CA THR A 125 -13.14 -8.54 -3.32
C THR A 125 -12.87 -7.03 -3.43
N PRO A 126 -13.45 -6.14 -2.60
CA PRO A 126 -13.11 -4.72 -2.60
C PRO A 126 -11.62 -4.41 -2.41
N GLY A 127 -10.89 -5.24 -1.68
CA GLY A 127 -9.44 -5.08 -1.45
C GLY A 127 -8.55 -5.56 -2.59
N ASN A 128 -9.08 -6.24 -3.62
CA ASN A 128 -8.26 -6.89 -4.63
C ASN A 128 -7.44 -5.90 -5.47
N VAL A 129 -8.02 -4.76 -5.86
CA VAL A 129 -7.30 -3.75 -6.64
C VAL A 129 -6.15 -3.15 -5.84
N THR A 130 -6.41 -2.75 -4.60
CA THR A 130 -5.39 -2.12 -3.76
C THR A 130 -4.26 -3.09 -3.43
N LEU A 131 -4.56 -4.37 -3.15
CA LEU A 131 -3.56 -5.40 -2.92
C LEU A 131 -2.69 -5.64 -4.17
N TYR A 132 -3.31 -5.71 -5.36
CA TYR A 132 -2.54 -5.83 -6.61
C TYR A 132 -1.62 -4.63 -6.84
N LEU A 133 -2.10 -3.40 -6.60
CA LEU A 133 -1.29 -2.19 -6.75
C LEU A 133 -0.14 -2.13 -5.74
N HIS A 134 -0.31 -2.72 -4.56
CA HIS A 134 0.72 -2.79 -3.52
C HIS A 134 1.81 -3.81 -3.85
N GLU A 135 1.42 -5.07 -4.07
CA GLU A 135 2.36 -6.18 -4.25
C GLU A 135 2.89 -6.27 -5.69
N GLY A 136 2.03 -6.02 -6.66
CA GLY A 136 2.34 -6.11 -8.07
C GLY A 136 2.80 -4.78 -8.67
N ALA A 137 2.09 -4.36 -9.71
CA ALA A 137 2.37 -3.15 -10.46
C ALA A 137 1.39 -2.02 -10.10
N PRO A 138 1.90 -0.82 -9.76
CA PRO A 138 3.29 -0.36 -9.76
C PRO A 138 3.99 -0.39 -8.39
N GLY A 139 3.53 -1.21 -7.45
CA GLY A 139 4.05 -1.28 -6.09
C GLY A 139 5.41 -1.98 -5.97
N HIS A 140 5.48 -3.03 -5.15
CA HIS A 140 6.74 -3.72 -4.87
C HIS A 140 7.43 -4.24 -6.12
N HIS A 141 6.70 -4.81 -7.09
CA HIS A 141 7.31 -5.31 -8.32
C HIS A 141 8.10 -4.22 -9.05
N PHE A 142 7.54 -3.03 -9.22
CA PHE A 142 8.22 -1.93 -9.90
C PHE A 142 9.44 -1.45 -9.12
N GLN A 143 9.26 -1.17 -7.83
CA GLN A 143 10.33 -0.63 -6.99
C GLN A 143 11.54 -1.57 -6.91
N VAL A 144 11.28 -2.85 -6.66
CA VAL A 144 12.34 -3.84 -6.49
C VAL A 144 13.03 -4.15 -7.82
N SER A 145 12.26 -4.42 -8.88
CA SER A 145 12.82 -4.78 -10.19
C SER A 145 13.62 -3.63 -10.80
N LEU A 146 13.10 -2.39 -10.78
CA LEU A 146 13.81 -1.24 -11.32
C LEU A 146 15.13 -0.95 -10.58
N ALA A 147 15.16 -1.16 -9.25
CA ALA A 147 16.39 -1.04 -8.48
C ALA A 147 17.40 -2.14 -8.87
N GLN A 148 16.97 -3.39 -8.95
CA GLN A 148 17.81 -4.53 -9.30
C GLN A 148 18.38 -4.45 -10.72
N GLU A 149 17.60 -3.96 -11.68
CA GLU A 149 17.96 -3.81 -13.08
C GLU A 149 18.92 -2.64 -13.35
N ASN A 150 19.10 -1.72 -12.38
CA ASN A 150 19.97 -0.57 -12.56
C ASN A 150 21.42 -0.92 -12.19
N GLU A 151 22.17 -1.40 -13.17
CA GLU A 151 23.58 -1.83 -12.99
C GLU A 151 24.55 -0.68 -12.65
N ALA A 152 24.15 0.58 -12.85
CA ALA A 152 24.93 1.72 -12.43
C ALA A 152 24.96 1.92 -10.90
N LEU A 153 24.04 1.28 -10.18
CA LEU A 153 23.99 1.33 -8.72
C LEU A 153 24.87 0.25 -8.08
N PRO A 154 25.53 0.57 -6.94
CA PRO A 154 26.23 -0.45 -6.17
C PRO A 154 25.25 -1.48 -5.58
N ALA A 155 25.74 -2.68 -5.29
CA ALA A 155 24.91 -3.81 -4.87
C ALA A 155 24.02 -3.50 -3.65
N PHE A 156 24.53 -2.77 -2.65
CA PHE A 156 23.75 -2.42 -1.46
C PHE A 156 22.52 -1.51 -1.76
N MET A 157 22.55 -0.74 -2.85
CA MET A 157 21.39 0.06 -3.30
C MET A 157 20.45 -0.74 -4.20
N ARG A 158 20.98 -1.71 -4.95
CA ARG A 158 20.17 -2.57 -5.83
C ARG A 158 19.34 -3.58 -5.04
N TYR A 159 19.90 -4.14 -3.97
CA TYR A 159 19.32 -5.26 -3.21
C TYR A 159 18.97 -4.91 -1.78
N GLY A 160 19.35 -3.74 -1.31
CA GLY A 160 18.99 -3.21 0.00
C GLY A 160 17.93 -2.12 -0.07
N GLY A 161 17.64 -1.55 1.09
CA GLY A 161 16.70 -0.43 1.19
C GLY A 161 16.21 -0.22 2.59
N THR A 162 15.56 0.92 2.81
CA THR A 162 14.90 1.19 4.09
C THR A 162 13.43 0.77 3.99
N ASN A 163 12.93 0.19 5.07
CA ASN A 163 11.55 -0.29 5.14
C ASN A 163 10.55 0.84 4.85
N ALA A 164 10.81 2.05 5.38
CA ALA A 164 9.94 3.20 5.15
C ALA A 164 9.87 3.66 3.68
N TYR A 165 10.93 3.44 2.89
CA TYR A 165 10.88 3.68 1.46
C TYR A 165 10.12 2.56 0.73
N ILE A 166 10.43 1.30 1.02
CA ILE A 166 9.89 0.14 0.32
C ILE A 166 8.38 0.04 0.52
N GLU A 167 7.95 0.04 1.78
CA GLU A 167 6.53 -0.02 2.13
C GLU A 167 5.80 1.30 1.83
N GLY A 168 6.50 2.41 2.01
CA GLY A 168 5.97 3.73 1.67
C GLY A 168 5.69 3.89 0.18
N TRP A 169 6.57 3.37 -0.68
CA TRP A 169 6.32 3.32 -2.12
C TRP A 169 5.10 2.46 -2.46
N ALA A 170 5.02 1.24 -1.92
CA ALA A 170 3.91 0.34 -2.20
C ALA A 170 2.57 0.94 -1.74
N LEU A 171 2.51 1.56 -0.57
CA LEU A 171 1.31 2.25 -0.10
C LEU A 171 1.00 3.52 -0.92
N TYR A 172 2.01 4.26 -1.39
CA TYR A 172 1.82 5.35 -2.34
C TYR A 172 1.27 4.84 -3.68
N ALA A 173 1.77 3.71 -4.16
CA ALA A 173 1.32 3.09 -5.42
C ALA A 173 -0.17 2.71 -5.40
N GLU A 174 -0.71 2.32 -4.24
CA GLU A 174 -2.15 2.10 -4.08
C GLU A 174 -2.96 3.36 -4.45
N THR A 175 -2.46 4.55 -4.11
CA THR A 175 -3.16 5.82 -4.42
C THR A 175 -3.21 6.13 -5.91
N LEU A 176 -2.31 5.57 -6.72
CA LEU A 176 -2.33 5.74 -8.18
C LEU A 176 -3.55 5.08 -8.85
N GLY A 177 -4.25 4.22 -8.11
CA GLY A 177 -5.55 3.71 -8.53
C GLY A 177 -6.60 4.79 -8.79
N TYR A 178 -6.47 5.98 -8.17
CA TYR A 178 -7.32 7.14 -8.48
C TYR A 178 -7.05 7.66 -9.89
N GLU A 179 -5.80 7.91 -10.26
CA GLU A 179 -5.41 8.36 -11.62
C GLU A 179 -5.73 7.30 -12.67
N MET A 180 -5.56 6.03 -12.35
CA MET A 180 -5.94 4.93 -13.23
C MET A 180 -7.45 4.69 -13.30
N GLY A 181 -8.24 5.37 -12.47
CA GLY A 181 -9.71 5.35 -12.49
C GLY A 181 -10.34 4.08 -11.89
N PHE A 182 -9.58 3.27 -11.14
CA PHE A 182 -10.12 2.08 -10.48
C PHE A 182 -11.08 2.43 -9.33
N TYR A 183 -10.84 3.53 -8.65
CA TYR A 183 -11.63 3.95 -7.47
C TYR A 183 -12.86 4.82 -7.83
N LYS A 184 -13.21 4.87 -9.14
CA LYS A 184 -14.55 5.29 -9.57
C LYS A 184 -15.62 4.31 -9.10
N ASP A 185 -15.26 3.02 -9.02
CA ASP A 185 -16.07 2.01 -8.36
C ASP A 185 -16.02 2.25 -6.83
N PRO A 186 -17.18 2.44 -6.18
CA PRO A 186 -17.23 2.73 -4.74
C PRO A 186 -16.71 1.57 -3.88
N TRP A 187 -16.80 0.34 -4.37
CA TRP A 187 -16.34 -0.83 -3.61
C TRP A 187 -14.82 -0.97 -3.67
N ASN A 188 -14.20 -0.74 -4.82
CA ASN A 188 -12.74 -0.65 -4.90
C ASN A 188 -12.21 0.50 -4.03
N ARG A 189 -12.94 1.63 -3.99
CA ARG A 189 -12.61 2.76 -3.11
C ARG A 189 -12.79 2.40 -1.63
N TYR A 190 -13.79 1.58 -1.28
CA TYR A 190 -13.93 1.03 0.06
C TYR A 190 -12.68 0.23 0.45
N GLY A 191 -12.22 -0.67 -0.42
CA GLY A 191 -11.04 -1.51 -0.16
C GLY A 191 -9.79 -0.67 0.12
N THR A 192 -9.46 0.29 -0.75
CA THR A 192 -8.28 1.14 -0.52
C THR A 192 -8.39 1.99 0.74
N LEU A 193 -9.59 2.48 1.10
CA LEU A 193 -9.79 3.22 2.34
C LEU A 193 -9.62 2.33 3.59
N GLN A 194 -10.04 1.05 3.54
CA GLN A 194 -9.82 0.11 4.65
C GLN A 194 -8.32 -0.22 4.82
N ASP A 195 -7.62 -0.42 3.71
CA ASP A 195 -6.18 -0.66 3.73
C ASP A 195 -5.40 0.57 4.23
N GLU A 196 -5.79 1.76 3.80
CA GLU A 196 -5.21 3.02 4.30
C GLU A 196 -5.51 3.21 5.80
N GLN A 197 -6.73 2.86 6.25
CA GLN A 197 -7.14 2.94 7.66
C GLN A 197 -6.26 2.06 8.54
N LEU A 198 -6.01 0.81 8.12
CA LEU A 198 -5.11 -0.07 8.83
C LEU A 198 -3.72 0.56 9.01
N ARG A 199 -3.15 1.12 7.93
CA ARG A 199 -1.82 1.74 7.97
C ARG A 199 -1.80 3.03 8.81
N ALA A 200 -2.90 3.78 8.88
CA ALA A 200 -3.05 4.92 9.77
C ALA A 200 -3.15 4.50 11.23
N MET A 201 -3.94 3.48 11.56
CA MET A 201 -4.04 2.92 12.91
C MET A 201 -2.70 2.37 13.42
N ARG A 202 -1.86 1.82 12.55
CA ARG A 202 -0.51 1.36 12.89
C ARG A 202 0.33 2.47 13.52
N LEU A 203 0.22 3.72 13.03
CA LEU A 203 0.94 4.86 13.62
C LEU A 203 0.51 5.12 15.08
N VAL A 204 -0.79 4.98 15.35
CA VAL A 204 -1.36 5.21 16.69
C VAL A 204 -1.00 4.07 17.64
N VAL A 205 -1.20 2.84 17.20
CA VAL A 205 -1.06 1.65 18.06
C VAL A 205 0.40 1.34 18.38
N ASP A 206 1.29 1.37 17.40
CA ASP A 206 2.71 1.11 17.61
C ASP A 206 3.33 2.14 18.59
N THR A 207 3.09 3.43 18.35
CA THR A 207 3.54 4.48 19.28
C THR A 207 2.80 4.45 20.62
N GLY A 208 1.53 4.05 20.60
CA GLY A 208 0.73 3.83 21.81
C GLY A 208 1.39 2.80 22.74
N ILE A 209 1.74 1.63 22.20
CA ILE A 209 2.38 0.55 22.94
C ILE A 209 3.78 0.96 23.39
N HIS A 210 4.64 1.39 22.46
CA HIS A 210 6.07 1.51 22.69
C HIS A 210 6.52 2.84 23.30
N ALA A 211 5.70 3.90 23.18
CA ALA A 211 6.07 5.22 23.69
C ALA A 211 5.07 5.82 24.68
N LYS A 212 3.83 5.32 24.72
CA LYS A 212 2.76 5.91 25.56
C LYS A 212 2.23 4.94 26.62
N GLY A 213 2.81 3.75 26.74
CA GLY A 213 2.45 2.77 27.78
C GLY A 213 1.09 2.12 27.60
N TRP A 214 0.56 2.04 26.36
CA TRP A 214 -0.67 1.34 26.11
C TRP A 214 -0.52 -0.15 26.40
N SER A 215 -1.54 -0.71 27.05
CA SER A 215 -1.64 -2.16 27.18
C SER A 215 -2.02 -2.79 25.82
N ARG A 216 -1.78 -4.09 25.71
CA ARG A 216 -2.22 -4.90 24.57
C ARG A 216 -3.73 -4.74 24.33
N ASP A 217 -4.54 -4.76 25.40
CA ASP A 217 -5.99 -4.65 25.28
C ASP A 217 -6.43 -3.26 24.80
N GLN A 218 -5.80 -2.19 25.27
CA GLN A 218 -6.05 -0.83 24.73
C GLN A 218 -5.77 -0.73 23.25
N ALA A 219 -4.69 -1.35 22.77
CA ALA A 219 -4.35 -1.41 21.35
C ALA A 219 -5.42 -2.18 20.54
N ILE A 220 -5.88 -3.32 21.04
CA ILE A 220 -6.94 -4.14 20.43
C ILE A 220 -8.25 -3.35 20.35
N ASP A 221 -8.68 -2.75 21.45
CA ASP A 221 -9.94 -2.00 21.53
C ASP A 221 -9.92 -0.84 20.52
N TYR A 222 -8.80 -0.07 20.47
CA TYR A 222 -8.65 1.01 19.51
C TYR A 222 -8.81 0.55 18.06
N MET A 223 -8.19 -0.56 17.68
CA MET A 223 -8.30 -1.08 16.30
C MET A 223 -9.71 -1.57 15.97
N LEU A 224 -10.37 -2.26 16.91
CA LEU A 224 -11.75 -2.73 16.74
C LEU A 224 -12.74 -1.56 16.60
N GLU A 225 -12.56 -0.48 17.33
CA GLU A 225 -13.42 0.71 17.28
C GLU A 225 -13.27 1.52 15.98
N ASN A 226 -12.10 1.42 15.32
CA ASN A 226 -11.77 2.27 14.19
C ASN A 226 -11.67 1.55 12.84
N SER A 227 -11.99 0.24 12.78
CA SER A 227 -11.93 -0.54 11.53
C SER A 227 -13.05 -1.57 11.42
N GLY A 228 -13.17 -2.14 10.21
CA GLY A 228 -14.01 -3.30 9.95
C GLY A 228 -13.30 -4.65 10.15
N MET A 229 -12.10 -4.66 10.74
CA MET A 229 -11.31 -5.87 10.97
C MET A 229 -11.99 -6.81 11.97
N THR A 230 -11.79 -8.10 11.76
CA THR A 230 -12.21 -9.10 12.74
C THR A 230 -11.30 -9.07 13.97
N ARG A 231 -11.80 -9.55 15.13
CA ARG A 231 -10.99 -9.65 16.34
C ARG A 231 -9.74 -10.51 16.13
N THR A 232 -9.82 -11.56 15.33
CA THR A 232 -8.67 -12.44 15.02
C THR A 232 -7.58 -11.68 14.25
N GLU A 233 -7.96 -10.89 13.26
CA GLU A 233 -7.02 -10.05 12.50
C GLU A 233 -6.37 -8.99 13.40
N VAL A 234 -7.17 -8.31 14.24
CA VAL A 234 -6.66 -7.31 15.17
C VAL A 234 -5.67 -7.89 16.18
N LEU A 235 -5.97 -9.08 16.73
CA LEU A 235 -5.06 -9.78 17.65
C LEU A 235 -3.72 -10.08 16.97
N ALA A 236 -3.74 -10.61 15.74
CA ALA A 236 -2.53 -10.91 14.98
C ALA A 236 -1.70 -9.64 14.67
N GLU A 237 -2.37 -8.55 14.30
CA GLU A 237 -1.70 -7.27 14.03
C GLU A 237 -1.08 -6.67 15.30
N VAL A 238 -1.80 -6.62 16.42
CA VAL A 238 -1.27 -6.08 17.68
C VAL A 238 -0.09 -6.91 18.21
N ASP A 239 -0.19 -8.24 18.15
CA ASP A 239 0.91 -9.13 18.56
C ASP A 239 2.15 -8.95 17.66
N ARG A 240 1.94 -8.71 16.36
CA ARG A 240 3.03 -8.34 15.43
C ARG A 240 3.70 -7.03 15.83
N TYR A 241 2.96 -5.98 16.21
CA TYR A 241 3.55 -4.69 16.60
C TYR A 241 4.35 -4.80 17.88
N ILE A 242 3.89 -5.62 18.84
CA ILE A 242 4.63 -5.91 20.07
C ILE A 242 5.95 -6.62 19.75
N ALA A 243 5.93 -7.59 18.81
CA ALA A 243 7.11 -8.38 18.45
C ALA A 243 8.14 -7.62 17.63
N ILE A 244 7.70 -6.63 16.81
CA ILE A 244 8.57 -5.91 15.87
C ILE A 244 8.33 -4.40 16.00
N PRO A 245 8.83 -3.75 17.07
CA PRO A 245 8.60 -2.33 17.33
C PRO A 245 9.02 -1.42 16.18
N GLY A 246 8.16 -0.47 15.80
CA GLY A 246 8.44 0.55 14.81
C GLY A 246 8.31 0.10 13.33
N GLN A 247 8.25 -1.20 13.04
CA GLN A 247 8.11 -1.69 11.67
C GLN A 247 6.79 -1.22 11.05
N ALA A 248 5.73 -1.25 11.81
CA ALA A 248 4.39 -0.86 11.37
C ALA A 248 4.29 0.62 10.96
N LEU A 249 5.15 1.49 11.46
CA LEU A 249 5.18 2.92 11.14
C LEU A 249 5.65 3.18 9.71
N ALA A 250 6.47 2.30 9.16
CA ALA A 250 7.17 2.46 7.88
C ALA A 250 6.21 2.79 6.72
N TYR A 251 5.10 2.09 6.64
CA TYR A 251 4.10 2.17 5.56
C TYR A 251 3.56 3.60 5.39
N LYS A 252 2.88 4.08 6.40
CA LYS A 252 2.18 5.37 6.31
C LYS A 252 3.15 6.56 6.32
N ILE A 253 4.19 6.52 7.13
CA ILE A 253 5.23 7.55 7.16
C ILE A 253 5.91 7.67 5.79
N GLY A 254 6.28 6.55 5.18
CA GLY A 254 6.90 6.55 3.86
C GLY A 254 5.96 7.08 2.76
N ALA A 255 4.71 6.61 2.74
CA ALA A 255 3.73 7.05 1.74
C ALA A 255 3.43 8.55 1.85
N LEU A 256 3.23 9.07 3.06
CA LEU A 256 2.98 10.49 3.28
C LEU A 256 4.18 11.34 2.85
N LYS A 257 5.42 10.87 3.07
CA LYS A 257 6.62 11.56 2.58
C LYS A 257 6.65 11.59 1.06
N ILE A 258 6.39 10.49 0.37
CA ILE A 258 6.37 10.45 -1.10
C ILE A 258 5.26 11.35 -1.67
N GLN A 259 4.08 11.35 -1.05
CA GLN A 259 2.97 12.24 -1.43
C GLN A 259 3.34 13.71 -1.23
N GLU A 260 3.98 14.05 -0.11
CA GLU A 260 4.48 15.40 0.19
C GLU A 260 5.50 15.85 -0.87
N LEU A 261 6.46 14.99 -1.22
CA LEU A 261 7.46 15.26 -2.25
C LEU A 261 6.82 15.47 -3.63
N ARG A 262 5.83 14.64 -3.99
CA ARG A 262 5.06 14.80 -5.23
C ARG A 262 4.34 16.14 -5.27
N LYS A 263 3.65 16.47 -4.18
CA LYS A 263 2.94 17.76 -4.07
C LYS A 263 3.91 18.94 -4.19
N ARG A 264 5.02 18.91 -3.46
CA ARG A 264 6.07 19.94 -3.51
C ARG A 264 6.62 20.13 -4.93
N ALA A 265 6.89 19.02 -5.63
CA ALA A 265 7.33 19.06 -7.02
C ALA A 265 6.27 19.68 -7.95
N ALA A 266 5.02 19.27 -7.82
CA ALA A 266 3.92 19.80 -8.61
C ALA A 266 3.71 21.31 -8.36
N ASP A 267 3.73 21.74 -7.10
CA ASP A 267 3.57 23.15 -6.71
C ASP A 267 4.72 24.02 -7.26
N LYS A 268 5.96 23.52 -7.24
CA LYS A 268 7.14 24.27 -7.69
C LYS A 268 7.29 24.30 -9.21
N LEU A 269 6.94 23.22 -9.91
CA LEU A 269 7.12 23.10 -11.36
C LEU A 269 5.88 23.57 -12.14
N GLY A 270 4.69 23.59 -11.52
CA GLY A 270 3.46 24.00 -12.17
C GLY A 270 3.19 23.18 -13.46
N ALA A 271 2.98 23.87 -14.57
CA ALA A 271 2.73 23.23 -15.86
C ALA A 271 3.90 22.36 -16.40
N ARG A 272 5.09 22.49 -15.83
CA ARG A 272 6.27 21.67 -16.19
C ARG A 272 6.38 20.38 -15.37
N PHE A 273 5.47 20.16 -14.40
CA PHE A 273 5.47 18.93 -13.63
C PHE A 273 5.09 17.74 -14.51
N ASP A 274 5.99 16.75 -14.58
CA ASP A 274 5.75 15.47 -15.24
C ASP A 274 5.79 14.34 -14.21
N ILE A 275 4.67 13.67 -14.04
CA ILE A 275 4.52 12.56 -13.10
C ILE A 275 5.46 11.39 -13.42
N LYS A 276 5.73 11.13 -14.71
CA LYS A 276 6.63 10.05 -15.14
C LYS A 276 8.07 10.34 -14.72
N ALA A 277 8.52 11.59 -14.93
CA ALA A 277 9.83 12.03 -14.50
C ALA A 277 9.96 12.02 -12.96
N PHE A 278 8.91 12.39 -12.24
CA PHE A 278 8.88 12.29 -10.78
C PHE A 278 9.03 10.85 -10.31
N HIS A 279 8.25 9.92 -10.86
CA HIS A 279 8.33 8.50 -10.48
C HIS A 279 9.69 7.89 -10.85
N GLU A 280 10.26 8.24 -12.01
CA GLU A 280 11.61 7.82 -12.36
C GLU A 280 12.64 8.35 -11.36
N GLU A 281 12.55 9.63 -10.98
CA GLU A 281 13.46 10.21 -10.00
C GLU A 281 13.33 9.56 -8.62
N VAL A 282 12.12 9.19 -8.18
CA VAL A 282 11.96 8.44 -6.94
C VAL A 282 12.62 7.06 -7.04
N LEU A 283 12.39 6.30 -8.12
CA LEU A 283 12.73 4.86 -8.21
C LEU A 283 14.15 4.57 -8.68
N ASN A 284 14.83 5.50 -9.36
CA ASN A 284 16.07 5.21 -10.09
C ASN A 284 17.32 4.99 -9.22
N THR A 285 17.22 5.12 -7.89
CA THR A 285 18.35 4.99 -6.95
C THR A 285 18.15 3.92 -5.87
N GLY A 286 17.15 3.05 -6.02
CA GLY A 286 16.84 2.03 -5.01
C GLY A 286 16.22 2.61 -3.75
N GLY A 287 16.15 1.81 -2.68
CA GLY A 287 15.42 2.10 -1.44
C GLY A 287 16.16 3.05 -0.48
N LEU A 288 16.14 4.34 -0.75
CA LEU A 288 16.84 5.36 0.03
C LEU A 288 16.23 5.60 1.42
N PRO A 289 17.01 6.04 2.42
CA PRO A 289 16.45 6.71 3.60
C PRO A 289 15.60 7.92 3.20
N LEU A 290 14.46 8.15 3.86
CA LEU A 290 13.52 9.22 3.46
C LEU A 290 14.15 10.62 3.45
N THR A 291 15.09 10.90 4.35
CA THR A 291 15.82 12.19 4.36
C THR A 291 16.75 12.36 3.16
N VAL A 292 17.31 11.27 2.67
CA VAL A 292 18.15 11.27 1.45
C VAL A 292 17.29 11.42 0.20
N LEU A 293 16.13 10.75 0.17
CA LEU A 293 15.13 10.92 -0.89
C LEU A 293 14.62 12.36 -0.94
N ASP A 294 14.32 12.96 0.21
CA ASP A 294 13.88 14.36 0.34
C ASP A 294 14.89 15.32 -0.32
N ALA A 295 16.16 15.26 0.10
CA ALA A 295 17.22 16.08 -0.46
C ALA A 295 17.47 15.81 -1.96
N LYS A 296 17.26 14.57 -2.42
CA LYS A 296 17.38 14.21 -3.84
C LYS A 296 16.29 14.87 -4.67
N ILE A 297 15.05 14.80 -4.25
CA ILE A 297 13.91 15.42 -4.95
C ILE A 297 14.04 16.94 -4.97
N ASP A 298 14.51 17.57 -3.90
CA ASP A 298 14.76 19.01 -3.89
C ASP A 298 15.80 19.43 -4.92
N ARG A 299 16.92 18.67 -5.06
CA ARG A 299 17.92 18.91 -6.12
C ARG A 299 17.33 18.74 -7.51
N TRP A 300 16.53 17.70 -7.71
CA TRP A 300 15.85 17.46 -8.99
C TRP A 300 14.90 18.60 -9.33
N ILE A 301 14.07 19.06 -8.40
CA ILE A 301 13.18 20.22 -8.59
C ILE A 301 13.98 21.46 -9.00
N ALA A 302 15.06 21.77 -8.26
CA ALA A 302 15.91 22.92 -8.56
C ALA A 302 16.50 22.86 -9.97
N ALA A 303 16.95 21.68 -10.40
CA ALA A 303 17.47 21.46 -11.76
C ALA A 303 16.39 21.62 -12.86
N GLN A 304 15.13 21.24 -12.58
CA GLN A 304 13.99 21.44 -13.50
C GLN A 304 13.56 22.92 -13.58
N VAL A 305 13.67 23.66 -12.47
CA VAL A 305 13.35 25.11 -12.44
C VAL A 305 14.38 25.89 -13.26
N ALA A 306 15.66 25.49 -13.24
CA ALA A 306 16.76 26.16 -13.93
C ALA A 306 16.78 25.96 -15.46
N ARG A 307 16.00 25.00 -15.98
CA ARG A 307 15.81 24.75 -17.42
C ARG A 307 14.69 25.61 -17.98
#